data_655a68bc128bbc3c8842ab4ff112f55e
#
_entry.id   655a68bc128bbc3c8842ab4ff112f55e
#
_cell.length_a   1.000
_cell.length_b   1.000
_cell.length_c   1.000
_cell.angle_alpha   90.00
_cell.angle_beta   90.00
_cell.angle_gamma   90.00
#
_symmetry.space_group_name_H-M   'P 1'
#
loop_
_entity.id
_entity.type
_entity.pdbx_description
1 polymer ?
#
loop_
_entity_poly.entity_id
_entity_poly.type
_entity_poly.pdbx_seq_one_letter_code
_entity_poly.pdbx_strand_id
1 'polypeptide(L)' 'MIYKFTAIITQEKKLYIAQCAELGVVSQGKTVEKAQENLKEAVELYLEDQPQLTRSLSKQAPLITSFELERV' A
#
# COMPACT_ATOMS: atom_id res chain seq x y z
N MET A 1 -3.79 -19.23 -3.63
CA MET A 1 -2.69 -18.45 -4.19
C MET A 1 -2.43 -17.21 -3.36
N ILE A 2 -1.18 -16.94 -3.07
CA ILE A 2 -0.80 -15.81 -2.23
C ILE A 2 -0.25 -14.68 -3.10
N TYR A 3 -0.78 -13.48 -2.92
CA TYR A 3 -0.29 -12.28 -3.57
C TYR A 3 0.46 -11.44 -2.56
N LYS A 4 1.57 -10.86 -2.99
CA LYS A 4 2.32 -9.93 -2.16
C LYS A 4 2.02 -8.51 -2.59
N PHE A 5 1.73 -7.67 -1.60
CA PHE A 5 1.54 -6.24 -1.82
C PHE A 5 2.52 -5.48 -0.96
N THR A 6 2.93 -4.34 -1.44
CA THR A 6 3.88 -3.50 -0.75
C THR A 6 3.14 -2.34 -0.10
N ALA A 7 3.32 -2.18 1.20
CA ALA A 7 2.74 -1.07 1.94
C ALA A 7 3.82 -0.02 2.18
N ILE A 8 3.52 1.21 1.81
CA ILE A 8 4.36 2.36 2.09
C ILE A 8 3.69 3.10 3.23
N ILE A 9 4.40 3.22 4.35
CA ILE A 9 3.83 3.79 5.57
C ILE A 9 4.48 5.14 5.82
N THR A 10 3.65 6.18 5.96
CA THR A 10 4.10 7.50 6.33
C THR A 10 3.35 7.95 7.57
N GLN A 11 3.97 8.81 8.36
CA GLN A 11 3.31 9.39 9.52
C GLN A 11 2.90 10.81 9.20
N GLU A 12 1.66 11.13 9.50
CA GLU A 12 1.13 12.46 9.28
C GLU A 12 0.40 12.89 10.54
N LYS A 13 0.98 13.83 11.29
CA LYS A 13 0.48 14.26 12.60
C LYS A 13 0.39 13.06 13.53
N LYS A 14 -0.80 12.71 14.00
CA LYS A 14 -1.00 11.60 14.94
C LYS A 14 -1.48 10.34 14.25
N LEU A 15 -1.50 10.33 12.92
CA LEU A 15 -1.98 9.20 12.15
C LEU A 15 -0.87 8.61 11.30
N TYR A 16 -0.98 7.33 11.02
CA TYR A 16 -0.14 6.67 10.05
C TYR A 16 -0.95 6.39 8.80
N ILE A 17 -0.36 6.65 7.66
CA ILE A 17 -0.98 6.45 6.35
C ILE A 17 -0.28 5.29 5.67
N ALA A 18 -1.06 4.33 5.22
CA ALA A 18 -0.54 3.17 4.50
C ALA A 18 -1.06 3.20 3.08
N GLN A 19 -0.14 3.08 2.12
CA GLN A 19 -0.48 3.08 0.71
C GLN A 19 0.03 1.79 0.07
N CYS A 20 -0.84 1.14 -0.68
CA CYS A 20 -0.46 -0.02 -1.47
C CYS A 20 0.22 0.45 -2.74
N ALA A 21 1.50 0.11 -2.90
CA ALA A 21 2.28 0.59 -4.05
C ALA A 21 1.73 0.06 -5.38
N GLU A 22 1.25 -1.19 -5.38
CA GLU A 22 0.79 -1.83 -6.61
C GLU A 22 -0.56 -1.31 -7.10
N LEU A 23 -1.46 -0.99 -6.19
CA LEU A 23 -2.84 -0.63 -6.53
C LEU A 23 -3.18 0.82 -6.27
N GLY A 24 -2.36 1.53 -5.51
CA GLY A 24 -2.64 2.92 -5.16
C GLY A 24 -3.71 3.09 -4.09
N VAL A 25 -4.19 2.00 -3.50
CA VAL A 25 -5.18 2.06 -2.42
C VAL A 25 -4.52 2.61 -1.17
N VAL A 26 -5.23 3.47 -0.45
CA VAL A 26 -4.71 4.15 0.74
C VAL A 26 -5.63 3.91 1.92
N SER A 27 -5.04 3.73 3.10
CA SER A 27 -5.79 3.65 4.34
C SER A 27 -4.99 4.33 5.45
N GLN A 28 -5.55 4.39 6.64
CA GLN A 28 -4.91 5.06 7.76
C GLN A 28 -5.23 4.36 9.06
N GLY A 29 -4.47 4.66 10.09
CA GLY A 29 -4.67 4.14 11.42
C GLY A 29 -3.85 4.89 12.45
N LYS A 30 -4.14 4.67 13.72
CA LYS A 30 -3.45 5.35 14.82
C LYS A 30 -2.08 4.75 15.10
N THR A 31 -1.83 3.55 14.61
CA THR A 31 -0.55 2.87 14.73
C THR A 31 -0.17 2.30 13.36
N VAL A 32 1.10 1.94 13.21
CA VAL A 32 1.57 1.30 11.97
C VAL A 32 0.77 0.01 11.72
N GLU A 33 0.61 -0.81 12.76
CA GLU A 33 -0.11 -2.07 12.67
C GLU A 33 -1.56 -1.85 12.24
N LYS A 34 -2.20 -0.85 12.82
CA LYS A 34 -3.60 -0.55 12.51
C LYS A 34 -3.76 -0.03 11.10
N ALA A 35 -2.85 0.84 10.67
CA ALA A 35 -2.86 1.35 9.30
C ALA A 35 -2.70 0.20 8.30
N GLN A 36 -1.81 -0.74 8.59
CA GLN A 36 -1.57 -1.88 7.71
C GLN A 36 -2.75 -2.84 7.68
N GLU A 37 -3.37 -3.12 8.84
CA GLU A 37 -4.59 -3.94 8.87
C GLU A 37 -5.70 -3.32 8.05
N ASN A 38 -5.90 -2.02 8.21
CA ASN A 38 -6.93 -1.29 7.47
C ASN A 38 -6.62 -1.29 5.98
N LEU A 39 -5.35 -1.18 5.62
CA LEU A 39 -4.96 -1.24 4.22
C LEU A 39 -5.24 -2.62 3.63
N LYS A 40 -4.92 -3.67 4.36
CA LYS A 40 -5.19 -5.04 3.91
C LYS A 40 -6.67 -5.25 3.60
N GLU A 41 -7.53 -4.78 4.51
CA GLU A 41 -8.96 -4.87 4.31
C GLU A 41 -9.41 -4.07 3.09
N ALA A 42 -8.87 -2.85 2.93
CA ALA A 42 -9.21 -2.02 1.79
C ALA A 42 -8.78 -2.65 0.47
N VAL A 43 -7.60 -3.29 0.45
CA VAL A 43 -7.12 -4.00 -0.74
C VAL A 43 -8.02 -5.19 -1.06
N GLU A 44 -8.43 -5.94 -0.05
CA GLU A 44 -9.33 -7.07 -0.25
C GLU A 44 -10.64 -6.63 -0.89
N LEU A 45 -11.23 -5.55 -0.39
CA LEU A 45 -12.47 -5.02 -0.94
C LEU A 45 -12.28 -4.51 -2.37
N TYR A 46 -11.16 -3.85 -2.63
CA TYR A 46 -10.85 -3.34 -3.96
C TYR A 46 -10.74 -4.48 -4.98
N LEU A 47 -10.09 -5.58 -4.59
CA LEU A 47 -9.93 -6.72 -5.49
C LEU A 47 -11.25 -7.47 -5.71
N GLU A 48 -12.13 -7.48 -4.73
CA GLU A 48 -13.46 -8.09 -4.89
C GLU A 48 -14.26 -7.38 -5.98
N ASP A 49 -14.14 -6.05 -6.04
CA ASP A 49 -14.84 -5.27 -7.07
C ASP A 49 -14.16 -5.35 -8.42
N GLN A 50 -12.89 -5.77 -8.47
CA GLN A 50 -12.13 -5.81 -9.70
C GLN A 50 -11.30 -7.09 -9.79
N PRO A 51 -11.96 -8.23 -9.91
CA PRO A 51 -11.26 -9.52 -9.89
C PRO A 51 -10.26 -9.69 -11.03
N GLN A 52 -10.43 -8.99 -12.15
CA GLN A 52 -9.52 -9.07 -13.27
C GLN A 52 -8.12 -8.53 -12.94
N LEU A 53 -7.99 -7.68 -11.93
CA LEU A 53 -6.70 -7.11 -11.56
C LEU A 53 -5.72 -8.16 -11.04
N THR A 54 -6.22 -9.22 -10.44
CA THR A 54 -5.34 -10.27 -9.93
C THR A 54 -4.55 -10.96 -11.02
N ARG A 55 -5.03 -10.91 -12.26
CA ARG A 55 -4.36 -11.52 -13.40
C ARG A 55 -3.18 -10.69 -13.87
N SER A 56 -3.22 -9.39 -13.64
CA SER A 56 -2.19 -8.47 -14.12
C SER A 56 -1.17 -8.10 -13.05
N LEU A 57 -1.35 -8.57 -11.81
CA LEU A 57 -0.43 -8.27 -10.74
C LEU A 57 0.90 -8.97 -10.94
N SER A 58 1.98 -8.23 -10.74
CA SER A 58 3.31 -8.80 -10.79
C SER A 58 3.53 -9.69 -9.55
N LYS A 59 4.26 -10.79 -9.75
CA LYS A 59 4.65 -11.65 -8.64
C LYS A 59 5.87 -11.15 -7.91
N GLN A 60 6.53 -10.14 -8.46
CA GLN A 60 7.72 -9.54 -7.86
C GLN A 60 7.35 -8.22 -7.22
N ALA A 61 7.82 -8.03 -5.99
CA ALA A 61 7.63 -6.75 -5.32
C ALA A 61 8.43 -5.66 -6.04
N PRO A 62 7.92 -4.44 -6.10
CA PRO A 62 8.67 -3.33 -6.68
C PRO A 62 9.85 -2.97 -5.79
N LEU A 63 10.87 -2.40 -6.42
CA LEU A 63 11.97 -1.81 -5.67
C LEU A 63 11.54 -0.42 -5.23
N ILE A 64 11.54 -0.20 -3.92
CA ILE A 64 11.17 1.09 -3.36
C ILE A 64 12.41 1.72 -2.78
N THR A 65 12.73 2.91 -3.21
CA THR A 65 13.90 3.62 -2.77
C THR A 65 13.59 5.11 -2.64
N SER A 66 14.51 5.84 -2.08
CA SER A 66 14.38 7.29 -1.96
C SER A 66 15.60 7.95 -2.57
N PHE A 67 15.46 9.19 -2.96
CA PHE A 67 16.59 9.98 -3.46
C PHE A 67 16.45 11.40 -2.92
N GLU A 68 17.60 12.06 -2.83
CA GLU A 68 17.62 13.44 -2.38
C GLU A 68 17.67 14.38 -3.58
N LEU A 69 16.97 15.47 -3.48
CA LEU A 69 16.97 16.50 -4.49
C LEU A 69 17.38 17.81 -3.84
N GLU A 70 18.50 18.37 -4.31
CA GLU A 70 18.95 19.67 -3.84
C GLU A 70 18.44 20.74 -4.78
N ARG A 71 17.81 21.76 -4.20
CA ARG A 71 17.25 22.86 -4.98
C ARG A 71 17.95 24.16 -4.61
N VAL A 72 18.22 24.97 -5.62
CA VAL A 72 18.87 26.26 -5.47
C VAL A 72 17.85 27.37 -5.38
#